data_c2eb31bf17ee8871a9500ba548650a90
#
_entry.id   c2eb31bf17ee8871a9500ba548650a90
#
_cell.length_a   1.000
_cell.length_b   1.000
_cell.length_c   1.000
_cell.angle_alpha   90.00
_cell.angle_beta   90.00
_cell.angle_gamma   90.00
#
_symmetry.space_group_name_H-M   'P 1'
#
loop_
_entity.id
_entity.type
_entity.pdbx_description
1 polymer ?
#
loop_
_entity_poly.entity_id
_entity_poly.type
_entity_poly.pdbx_seq_one_letter_code
_entity_poly.pdbx_strand_id
1 'polypeptide(L)'
;MAIANLFQISVDELLSNEKSEKKQSNYIYESRTEYDIDGKKNFDIKLGGAYAVDLKAYHGEKIEVAMFSNVYKNLLADYKVKIDDIKNRINIDLNRFNEASEADAKESLVITIFIPIKYLGKIELSVNAGTLNITDIENEHIEVNGKISEVTLQGNKSEIEIDSNLDMQISVLSHEGALEINQLSATSRLTLPADYRFRSTKKGIATHIYYERQGKKVDDFSDAEADNYIEFNGIKSELVIVEAEV
;
A
#
# COMPACT_ATOMS: atom_id res chain seq x y z
N MET A 1 -33.82 -19.90 8.82
CA MET A 1 -34.51 -18.58 8.76
C MET A 1 -34.93 -18.04 10.14
N ALA A 2 -35.47 -18.83 11.07
CA ALA A 2 -35.92 -18.33 12.38
C ALA A 2 -34.82 -17.66 13.24
N ILE A 3 -33.60 -18.15 13.19
CA ILE A 3 -32.45 -17.63 14.02
C ILE A 3 -31.94 -16.29 13.48
N ALA A 4 -31.84 -16.13 12.16
CA ALA A 4 -31.39 -14.88 11.55
C ALA A 4 -32.36 -13.72 11.84
N ASN A 5 -33.67 -14.00 11.81
CA ASN A 5 -34.71 -13.02 12.15
C ASN A 5 -34.70 -12.63 13.64
N LEU A 6 -34.30 -13.55 14.54
CA LEU A 6 -34.23 -13.26 15.98
C LEU A 6 -33.13 -12.26 16.30
N PHE A 7 -32.03 -12.29 15.55
CA PHE A 7 -30.88 -11.39 15.75
C PHE A 7 -30.88 -10.20 14.78
N GLN A 8 -31.89 -10.06 13.93
CA GLN A 8 -32.01 -8.99 12.91
C GLN A 8 -30.80 -8.93 11.96
N ILE A 9 -30.21 -10.08 11.62
CA ILE A 9 -29.11 -10.24 10.70
C ILE A 9 -29.55 -11.05 9.49
N SER A 10 -28.86 -10.91 8.35
CA SER A 10 -29.12 -11.72 7.17
C SER A 10 -28.68 -13.18 7.39
N VAL A 11 -29.23 -14.10 6.62
CA VAL A 11 -28.81 -15.52 6.66
C VAL A 11 -27.35 -15.64 6.25
N ASP A 12 -26.89 -14.81 5.33
CA ASP A 12 -25.50 -14.78 4.86
C ASP A 12 -24.56 -14.27 5.96
N GLU A 13 -24.95 -13.26 6.73
CA GLU A 13 -24.21 -12.80 7.92
C GLU A 13 -24.19 -13.86 9.04
N LEU A 14 -25.21 -14.67 9.16
CA LEU A 14 -25.26 -15.76 10.15
C LEU A 14 -24.34 -16.93 9.75
N LEU A 15 -24.14 -17.14 8.45
CA LEU A 15 -23.32 -18.21 7.90
C LEU A 15 -21.87 -17.79 7.67
N SER A 16 -21.60 -16.49 7.50
CA SER A 16 -20.26 -15.95 7.51
C SER A 16 -19.77 -15.80 8.96
N ASN A 17 -18.75 -16.54 9.35
CA ASN A 17 -18.07 -16.34 10.64
C ASN A 17 -17.30 -15.00 10.71
N GLU A 18 -17.44 -14.15 9.71
CA GLU A 18 -16.77 -12.88 9.58
C GLU A 18 -17.66 -11.76 10.11
N LYS A 19 -17.32 -11.25 11.30
CA LYS A 19 -17.65 -9.86 11.63
C LYS A 19 -16.83 -8.98 10.69
N SER A 20 -17.33 -8.75 9.48
CA SER A 20 -16.88 -7.59 8.73
C SER A 20 -17.22 -6.37 9.59
N GLU A 21 -16.21 -5.74 10.20
CA GLU A 21 -16.36 -4.38 10.67
C GLU A 21 -16.68 -3.54 9.43
N LYS A 22 -17.97 -3.35 9.16
CA LYS A 22 -18.44 -2.32 8.25
C LYS A 22 -18.07 -0.99 8.89
N LYS A 23 -16.81 -0.56 8.72
CA LYS A 23 -16.49 0.85 8.85
C LYS A 23 -17.38 1.55 7.84
N GLN A 24 -18.36 2.32 8.30
CA GLN A 24 -19.13 3.22 7.44
C GLN A 24 -18.11 4.07 6.69
N SER A 25 -18.02 3.86 5.38
CA SER A 25 -17.17 4.70 4.55
C SER A 25 -17.78 6.10 4.55
N ASN A 26 -16.97 7.13 4.76
CA ASN A 26 -17.42 8.52 4.65
C ASN A 26 -17.65 8.95 3.18
N TYR A 27 -17.62 8.00 2.23
CA TYR A 27 -17.78 8.24 0.81
C TYR A 27 -19.22 8.00 0.38
N ILE A 28 -19.69 8.80 -0.59
CA ILE A 28 -21.07 8.76 -1.10
C ILE A 28 -21.27 7.57 -2.04
N TYR A 29 -20.25 7.26 -2.84
CA TYR A 29 -20.31 6.21 -3.85
C TYR A 29 -19.26 5.15 -3.54
N GLU A 30 -19.68 3.88 -3.63
CA GLU A 30 -18.85 2.72 -3.37
C GLU A 30 -19.10 1.65 -4.42
N SER A 31 -18.05 0.91 -4.77
CA SER A 31 -18.12 -0.29 -5.60
C SER A 31 -17.18 -1.35 -5.04
N ARG A 32 -17.59 -2.61 -5.00
CA ARG A 32 -16.79 -3.75 -4.56
C ARG A 32 -16.74 -4.83 -5.61
N THR A 33 -15.58 -5.41 -5.78
CA THR A 33 -15.33 -6.60 -6.60
C THR A 33 -14.66 -7.63 -5.70
N GLU A 34 -15.23 -8.80 -5.61
CA GLU A 34 -14.71 -9.93 -4.82
C GLU A 34 -14.26 -11.06 -5.76
N TYR A 35 -13.24 -11.79 -5.36
CA TYR A 35 -12.73 -12.95 -6.08
C TYR A 35 -12.33 -14.05 -5.11
N ASP A 36 -12.88 -15.25 -5.30
CA ASP A 36 -12.53 -16.43 -4.51
C ASP A 36 -11.13 -16.92 -4.88
N ILE A 37 -10.26 -17.09 -3.89
CA ILE A 37 -8.90 -17.57 -4.05
C ILE A 37 -8.70 -18.85 -3.25
N ASP A 38 -8.05 -19.85 -3.84
CA ASP A 38 -7.94 -21.21 -3.31
C ASP A 38 -6.53 -21.64 -2.89
N GLY A 39 -5.54 -20.78 -3.06
CA GLY A 39 -4.15 -21.11 -2.73
C GLY A 39 -3.21 -19.91 -2.74
N LYS A 40 -1.99 -20.12 -2.27
CA LYS A 40 -0.95 -19.08 -2.24
C LYS A 40 -0.60 -18.63 -3.66
N LYS A 41 -0.69 -17.33 -3.92
CA LYS A 41 -0.44 -16.68 -5.22
C LYS A 41 0.48 -15.49 -5.07
N ASN A 42 1.19 -15.15 -6.14
CA ASN A 42 1.81 -13.85 -6.32
C ASN A 42 0.79 -12.89 -6.94
N PHE A 43 0.93 -11.62 -6.69
CA PHE A 43 0.00 -10.58 -7.16
C PHE A 43 0.70 -9.59 -8.06
N ASP A 44 0.13 -9.32 -9.24
CA ASP A 44 0.50 -8.21 -10.13
C ASP A 44 -0.69 -7.26 -10.22
N ILE A 45 -0.53 -6.08 -9.63
CA ILE A 45 -1.61 -5.12 -9.40
C ILE A 45 -1.32 -3.84 -10.19
N LYS A 46 -2.22 -3.46 -11.09
CA LYS A 46 -2.09 -2.27 -11.93
C LYS A 46 -3.31 -1.37 -11.81
N LEU A 47 -3.14 -0.26 -11.10
CA LEU A 47 -4.26 0.62 -10.76
C LEU A 47 -4.32 1.91 -11.58
N GLY A 48 -3.17 2.36 -12.12
CA GLY A 48 -3.07 3.67 -12.75
C GLY A 48 -3.21 4.81 -11.75
N GLY A 49 -3.99 5.85 -12.06
CA GLY A 49 -4.18 7.02 -11.18
C GLY A 49 -5.18 6.76 -10.06
N ALA A 50 -4.87 7.22 -8.83
CA ALA A 50 -5.76 7.23 -7.67
C ALA A 50 -5.41 8.40 -6.73
N TYR A 51 -6.39 8.90 -5.97
CA TYR A 51 -6.15 9.84 -4.88
C TYR A 51 -5.41 9.15 -3.74
N ALA A 52 -5.94 8.00 -3.31
CA ALA A 52 -5.31 7.18 -2.29
C ALA A 52 -5.49 5.69 -2.60
N VAL A 53 -4.49 4.89 -2.21
CA VAL A 53 -4.54 3.43 -2.29
C VAL A 53 -4.19 2.83 -0.94
N ASP A 54 -5.06 1.95 -0.45
CA ASP A 54 -4.81 1.11 0.71
C ASP A 54 -4.60 -0.33 0.26
N LEU A 55 -3.42 -0.89 0.50
CA LEU A 55 -3.11 -2.30 0.29
C LEU A 55 -3.02 -2.99 1.66
N LYS A 56 -3.90 -3.95 1.92
CA LYS A 56 -4.05 -4.57 3.25
C LYS A 56 -4.12 -6.08 3.17
N ALA A 57 -3.41 -6.74 4.09
CA ALA A 57 -3.70 -8.14 4.36
C ALA A 57 -4.79 -8.26 5.43
N TYR A 58 -5.60 -9.31 5.36
CA TYR A 58 -6.71 -9.53 6.30
C TYR A 58 -7.03 -11.01 6.49
N HIS A 59 -7.77 -11.31 7.56
CA HIS A 59 -8.23 -12.67 7.86
C HIS A 59 -9.53 -13.00 7.14
N GLY A 60 -9.52 -13.01 5.81
CA GLY A 60 -10.64 -13.36 4.98
C GLY A 60 -10.34 -14.50 4.02
N GLU A 61 -11.32 -14.81 3.17
CA GLU A 61 -11.25 -15.91 2.20
C GLU A 61 -11.12 -15.42 0.76
N LYS A 62 -11.44 -14.14 0.50
CA LYS A 62 -11.54 -13.58 -0.85
C LYS A 62 -10.59 -12.41 -1.02
N ILE A 63 -10.14 -12.18 -2.25
CA ILE A 63 -9.59 -10.89 -2.63
C ILE A 63 -10.75 -9.92 -2.77
N GLU A 64 -10.64 -8.73 -2.16
CA GLU A 64 -11.62 -7.68 -2.31
C GLU A 64 -10.95 -6.43 -2.86
N VAL A 65 -11.52 -5.84 -3.90
CA VAL A 65 -11.14 -4.53 -4.43
C VAL A 65 -12.32 -3.60 -4.25
N ALA A 66 -12.19 -2.66 -3.32
CA ALA A 66 -13.20 -1.66 -3.04
C ALA A 66 -12.76 -0.31 -3.60
N MET A 67 -13.65 0.37 -4.28
CA MET A 67 -13.45 1.72 -4.81
C MET A 67 -14.45 2.68 -4.17
N PHE A 68 -13.97 3.87 -3.84
CA PHE A 68 -14.75 4.90 -3.18
C PHE A 68 -14.55 6.26 -3.85
N SER A 69 -15.61 7.06 -3.93
CA SER A 69 -15.53 8.44 -4.41
C SER A 69 -16.68 9.29 -3.88
N ASN A 70 -16.46 10.58 -3.79
CA ASN A 70 -17.53 11.55 -3.57
C ASN A 70 -17.98 12.24 -4.87
N VAL A 71 -17.33 11.96 -5.99
CA VAL A 71 -17.54 12.61 -7.29
C VAL A 71 -18.14 11.65 -8.31
N TYR A 72 -17.57 10.45 -8.45
CA TYR A 72 -18.01 9.46 -9.43
C TYR A 72 -19.28 8.74 -9.00
N LYS A 73 -20.42 9.16 -9.57
CA LYS A 73 -21.75 8.61 -9.25
C LYS A 73 -21.93 7.16 -9.69
N ASN A 74 -21.23 6.73 -10.74
CA ASN A 74 -21.35 5.40 -11.29
C ASN A 74 -19.96 4.75 -11.46
N LEU A 75 -19.34 4.41 -10.34
CA LEU A 75 -18.00 3.81 -10.32
C LEU A 75 -17.88 2.57 -11.21
N LEU A 76 -18.92 1.73 -11.29
CA LEU A 76 -18.91 0.51 -12.13
C LEU A 76 -18.95 0.79 -13.64
N ALA A 77 -19.46 1.95 -14.05
CA ALA A 77 -19.45 2.34 -15.45
C ALA A 77 -18.13 3.03 -15.85
N ASP A 78 -17.53 3.75 -14.92
CA ASP A 78 -16.33 4.55 -15.18
C ASP A 78 -15.05 3.75 -14.92
N TYR A 79 -15.13 2.72 -14.06
CA TYR A 79 -14.00 1.86 -13.68
C TYR A 79 -14.41 0.39 -13.67
N LYS A 80 -13.54 -0.47 -14.19
CA LYS A 80 -13.73 -1.92 -14.17
C LYS A 80 -12.50 -2.59 -13.60
N VAL A 81 -12.69 -3.30 -12.50
CA VAL A 81 -11.70 -4.23 -11.95
C VAL A 81 -11.73 -5.52 -12.76
N LYS A 82 -10.59 -5.92 -13.29
CA LYS A 82 -10.39 -7.20 -13.96
C LYS A 82 -9.44 -8.03 -13.10
N ILE A 83 -9.83 -9.24 -12.74
CA ILE A 83 -9.03 -10.19 -11.98
C ILE A 83 -8.82 -11.42 -12.85
N ASP A 84 -7.57 -11.74 -13.15
CA ASP A 84 -7.19 -12.92 -13.90
C ASP A 84 -6.33 -13.85 -13.01
N ASP A 85 -6.81 -15.05 -12.73
CA ASP A 85 -6.05 -16.09 -12.03
C ASP A 85 -5.30 -16.97 -13.03
N ILE A 86 -3.98 -16.88 -13.05
CA ILE A 86 -3.12 -17.60 -13.99
C ILE A 86 -2.09 -18.41 -13.20
N LYS A 87 -2.37 -19.68 -12.99
CA LYS A 87 -1.50 -20.62 -12.25
C LYS A 87 -1.22 -20.15 -10.81
N ASN A 88 -0.02 -19.60 -10.56
CA ASN A 88 0.42 -19.13 -9.25
C ASN A 88 0.39 -17.59 -9.13
N ARG A 89 -0.27 -16.88 -10.04
CA ARG A 89 -0.32 -15.41 -10.10
C ARG A 89 -1.75 -14.91 -10.29
N ILE A 90 -2.10 -13.90 -9.55
CA ILE A 90 -3.32 -13.11 -9.72
C ILE A 90 -2.93 -11.76 -10.31
N ASN A 91 -3.50 -11.43 -11.47
CA ASN A 91 -3.41 -10.09 -12.02
C ASN A 91 -4.67 -9.31 -11.65
N ILE A 92 -4.50 -8.11 -11.11
CA ILE A 92 -5.58 -7.17 -10.77
C ILE A 92 -5.35 -5.90 -11.57
N ASP A 93 -6.17 -5.68 -12.59
CA ASP A 93 -6.08 -4.50 -13.44
C ASP A 93 -7.30 -3.60 -13.24
N LEU A 94 -7.07 -2.30 -12.99
CA LEU A 94 -8.13 -1.30 -12.99
C LEU A 94 -8.18 -0.58 -14.34
N ASN A 95 -9.24 -0.83 -15.09
CA ASN A 95 -9.46 -0.20 -16.38
C ASN A 95 -10.42 0.98 -16.24
N ARG A 96 -10.12 2.08 -16.92
CA ARG A 96 -10.95 3.28 -17.00
C ARG A 96 -11.78 3.27 -18.28
N PHE A 97 -13.00 3.76 -18.18
CA PHE A 97 -13.95 3.88 -19.28
C PHE A 97 -14.59 5.25 -19.29
N ASN A 98 -15.36 5.51 -20.31
CA ASN A 98 -16.06 6.76 -20.54
C ASN A 98 -15.07 7.96 -20.52
N GLU A 99 -15.43 9.03 -19.82
CA GLU A 99 -14.63 10.24 -19.70
C GLU A 99 -13.72 10.26 -18.47
N ALA A 100 -13.64 9.13 -17.71
CA ALA A 100 -12.79 9.03 -16.51
C ALA A 100 -11.31 9.16 -16.89
N SER A 101 -10.69 10.28 -16.54
CA SER A 101 -9.27 10.51 -16.77
C SER A 101 -8.41 10.05 -15.58
N GLU A 102 -7.10 9.88 -15.82
CA GLU A 102 -6.16 9.61 -14.73
C GLU A 102 -6.02 10.80 -13.77
N ALA A 103 -6.13 12.03 -14.30
CA ALA A 103 -6.06 13.23 -13.49
C ALA A 103 -7.24 13.31 -12.51
N ASP A 104 -8.47 13.08 -12.99
CA ASP A 104 -9.67 13.08 -12.14
C ASP A 104 -9.62 11.95 -11.09
N ALA A 105 -9.09 10.77 -11.46
CA ALA A 105 -8.90 9.66 -10.53
C ALA A 105 -7.93 10.05 -9.39
N LYS A 106 -6.85 10.76 -9.69
CA LYS A 106 -5.91 11.27 -8.69
C LYS A 106 -6.52 12.29 -7.71
N GLU A 107 -7.61 12.94 -8.09
CA GLU A 107 -8.28 13.92 -7.23
C GLU A 107 -9.38 13.29 -6.36
N SER A 108 -9.95 12.14 -6.74
CA SER A 108 -11.20 11.70 -6.14
C SER A 108 -11.41 10.21 -5.98
N LEU A 109 -10.55 9.34 -6.53
CA LEU A 109 -10.71 7.89 -6.44
C LEU A 109 -9.86 7.32 -5.31
N VAL A 110 -10.49 6.67 -4.34
CA VAL A 110 -9.83 5.87 -3.31
C VAL A 110 -10.03 4.40 -3.63
N ILE A 111 -8.96 3.62 -3.52
CA ILE A 111 -8.97 2.19 -3.81
C ILE A 111 -8.44 1.46 -2.57
N THR A 112 -9.18 0.49 -2.08
CA THR A 112 -8.71 -0.42 -1.03
C THR A 112 -8.66 -1.83 -1.57
N ILE A 113 -7.51 -2.49 -1.44
CA ILE A 113 -7.32 -3.88 -1.82
C ILE A 113 -7.07 -4.70 -0.57
N PHE A 114 -7.92 -5.69 -0.35
CA PHE A 114 -7.77 -6.67 0.73
C PHE A 114 -7.32 -8.00 0.15
N ILE A 115 -6.22 -8.54 0.70
CA ILE A 115 -5.68 -9.85 0.30
C ILE A 115 -5.68 -10.77 1.52
N PRO A 116 -6.24 -11.99 1.42
CA PRO A 116 -6.21 -12.95 2.52
C PRO A 116 -4.78 -13.32 2.92
N ILE A 117 -4.44 -13.17 4.19
CA ILE A 117 -3.10 -13.46 4.73
C ILE A 117 -2.61 -14.86 4.33
N LYS A 118 -3.47 -15.86 4.41
CA LYS A 118 -3.11 -17.26 4.14
C LYS A 118 -2.71 -17.55 2.68
N TYR A 119 -3.09 -16.67 1.75
CA TYR A 119 -2.84 -16.85 0.31
C TYR A 119 -1.82 -15.85 -0.25
N LEU A 120 -1.24 -15.03 0.61
CA LEU A 120 -0.37 -13.94 0.23
C LEU A 120 1.02 -14.45 -0.20
N GLY A 121 1.38 -14.24 -1.46
CA GLY A 121 2.73 -14.39 -2.01
C GLY A 121 3.41 -13.04 -2.19
N LYS A 122 4.30 -12.92 -3.19
CA LYS A 122 4.93 -11.65 -3.57
C LYS A 122 3.91 -10.72 -4.19
N ILE A 123 4.11 -9.41 -4.03
CA ILE A 123 3.26 -8.37 -4.60
C ILE A 123 4.10 -7.46 -5.49
N GLU A 124 3.63 -7.23 -6.72
CA GLU A 124 4.08 -6.19 -7.63
C GLU A 124 2.93 -5.19 -7.79
N LEU A 125 3.10 -3.93 -7.36
CA LEU A 125 2.10 -2.88 -7.42
C LEU A 125 2.56 -1.74 -8.33
N SER A 126 1.81 -1.49 -9.40
CA SER A 126 2.01 -0.32 -10.26
C SER A 126 0.90 0.70 -10.06
N VAL A 127 1.25 1.91 -9.57
CA VAL A 127 0.26 2.92 -9.21
C VAL A 127 0.81 4.35 -9.33
N ASN A 128 -0.06 5.29 -9.67
CA ASN A 128 0.19 6.73 -9.60
C ASN A 128 -0.79 7.36 -8.59
N ALA A 129 -0.38 7.51 -7.34
CA ALA A 129 -1.27 7.94 -6.27
C ALA A 129 -0.72 9.13 -5.46
N GLY A 130 -1.62 9.92 -4.88
CA GLY A 130 -1.24 10.88 -3.85
C GLY A 130 -0.70 10.17 -2.61
N THR A 131 -1.47 9.21 -2.10
CA THR A 131 -1.14 8.46 -0.88
C THR A 131 -1.20 6.96 -1.14
N LEU A 132 -0.23 6.21 -0.62
CA LEU A 132 -0.19 4.75 -0.57
C LEU A 132 -0.02 4.29 0.88
N ASN A 133 -0.95 3.48 1.37
CA ASN A 133 -0.84 2.82 2.67
C ASN A 133 -0.67 1.32 2.46
N ILE A 134 0.36 0.72 3.09
CA ILE A 134 0.62 -0.72 3.09
C ILE A 134 0.49 -1.20 4.54
N THR A 135 -0.46 -2.09 4.80
CA THR A 135 -0.85 -2.42 6.16
C THR A 135 -0.96 -3.93 6.40
N ASP A 136 -0.36 -4.41 7.49
CA ASP A 136 -0.49 -5.77 8.03
C ASP A 136 -0.08 -6.88 7.04
N ILE A 137 0.92 -6.61 6.18
CA ILE A 137 1.41 -7.55 5.19
C ILE A 137 2.63 -8.30 5.72
N GLU A 138 2.49 -9.63 5.80
CA GLU A 138 3.58 -10.54 6.08
C GLU A 138 3.82 -11.43 4.85
N ASN A 139 4.89 -11.13 4.08
CA ASN A 139 5.26 -11.88 2.90
C ASN A 139 6.77 -11.75 2.62
N GLU A 140 7.23 -12.34 1.52
CA GLU A 140 8.64 -12.29 1.14
C GLU A 140 9.03 -10.92 0.55
N HIS A 141 8.19 -10.35 -0.33
CA HIS A 141 8.56 -9.15 -1.08
C HIS A 141 7.35 -8.37 -1.60
N ILE A 142 7.46 -7.04 -1.55
CA ILE A 142 6.53 -6.08 -2.13
C ILE A 142 7.34 -5.11 -2.99
N GLU A 143 7.07 -5.07 -4.28
CA GLU A 143 7.64 -4.09 -5.21
C GLU A 143 6.55 -3.07 -5.59
N VAL A 144 6.87 -1.79 -5.44
CA VAL A 144 5.98 -0.67 -5.74
C VAL A 144 6.61 0.22 -6.80
N ASN A 145 5.94 0.33 -7.94
CA ASN A 145 6.39 1.15 -9.06
C ASN A 145 5.40 2.26 -9.36
N GLY A 146 5.87 3.50 -9.48
CA GLY A 146 5.01 4.59 -9.95
C GLY A 146 5.32 5.96 -9.39
N LYS A 147 4.33 6.86 -9.47
CA LYS A 147 4.43 8.22 -8.96
C LYS A 147 3.61 8.36 -7.70
N ILE A 148 4.28 8.38 -6.55
CA ILE A 148 3.64 8.42 -5.24
C ILE A 148 4.25 9.55 -4.44
N SER A 149 3.42 10.37 -3.77
CA SER A 149 3.88 11.49 -2.95
C SER A 149 4.01 11.12 -1.48
N GLU A 150 3.09 10.30 -0.97
CA GLU A 150 3.04 9.91 0.44
C GLU A 150 2.94 8.39 0.55
N VAL A 151 3.77 7.77 1.41
CA VAL A 151 3.74 6.34 1.70
C VAL A 151 3.67 6.13 3.20
N THR A 152 2.76 5.27 3.65
CA THR A 152 2.68 4.84 5.05
C THR A 152 2.83 3.32 5.14
N LEU A 153 3.75 2.87 6.00
CA LEU A 153 4.00 1.46 6.28
C LEU A 153 3.60 1.14 7.71
N GLN A 154 2.68 0.20 7.90
CA GLN A 154 2.18 -0.18 9.22
C GLN A 154 1.99 -1.70 9.34
N GLY A 155 2.56 -2.31 10.38
CA GLY A 155 2.36 -3.73 10.70
C GLY A 155 2.93 -4.69 9.65
N ASN A 156 3.90 -4.24 8.83
CA ASN A 156 4.43 -5.07 7.77
C ASN A 156 5.67 -5.86 8.22
N LYS A 157 5.78 -7.08 7.69
CA LYS A 157 6.98 -7.92 7.79
C LYS A 157 7.32 -8.44 6.41
N SER A 158 8.19 -7.73 5.71
CA SER A 158 8.46 -7.93 4.29
C SER A 158 9.73 -7.22 3.87
N GLU A 159 10.29 -7.60 2.74
CA GLU A 159 11.17 -6.74 1.97
C GLU A 159 10.31 -5.85 1.08
N ILE A 160 10.44 -4.51 1.22
CA ILE A 160 9.64 -3.53 0.46
C ILE A 160 10.58 -2.71 -0.41
N GLU A 161 10.35 -2.72 -1.72
CA GLU A 161 11.05 -1.91 -2.71
C GLU A 161 10.10 -0.86 -3.29
N ILE A 162 10.55 0.41 -3.32
CA ILE A 162 9.75 1.53 -3.85
C ILE A 162 10.55 2.25 -4.94
N ASP A 163 10.05 2.17 -6.16
CA ASP A 163 10.57 2.88 -7.32
C ASP A 163 9.71 4.10 -7.64
N SER A 164 10.20 5.29 -7.32
CA SER A 164 9.48 6.53 -7.61
C SER A 164 10.44 7.70 -7.89
N ASN A 165 10.15 8.47 -8.93
CA ASN A 165 10.92 9.66 -9.28
C ASN A 165 10.27 10.96 -8.79
N LEU A 166 9.46 10.89 -7.73
CA LEU A 166 8.91 12.05 -7.03
C LEU A 166 9.60 12.21 -5.67
N ASP A 167 9.60 13.42 -5.17
CA ASP A 167 9.88 13.68 -3.77
C ASP A 167 8.79 13.01 -2.92
N MET A 168 9.19 12.09 -2.04
CA MET A 168 8.25 11.33 -1.24
C MET A 168 8.33 11.71 0.24
N GLN A 169 7.18 11.64 0.93
CA GLN A 169 7.08 11.58 2.38
C GLN A 169 6.75 10.14 2.76
N ILE A 170 7.71 9.42 3.34
CA ILE A 170 7.55 8.03 3.74
C ILE A 170 7.47 7.98 5.27
N SER A 171 6.39 7.42 5.80
CA SER A 171 6.18 7.25 7.23
C SER A 171 6.15 5.77 7.59
N VAL A 172 7.08 5.32 8.40
CA VAL A 172 7.09 3.98 8.99
C VAL A 172 6.46 4.08 10.37
N LEU A 173 5.29 3.50 10.54
CA LEU A 173 4.65 3.37 11.87
C LEU A 173 5.12 2.07 12.54
N SER A 174 5.20 0.99 11.79
CA SER A 174 5.81 -0.28 12.20
C SER A 174 6.13 -1.12 10.97
N HIS A 175 7.35 -1.62 10.89
CA HIS A 175 7.82 -2.45 9.78
C HIS A 175 9.01 -3.29 10.24
N GLU A 176 9.04 -4.56 9.86
CA GLU A 176 10.17 -5.46 10.03
C GLU A 176 10.67 -5.91 8.66
N GLY A 177 11.99 -5.77 8.41
CA GLY A 177 12.63 -6.20 7.18
C GLY A 177 13.39 -5.11 6.45
N ALA A 178 13.58 -5.29 5.15
CA ALA A 178 14.27 -4.34 4.30
C ALA A 178 13.31 -3.31 3.69
N LEU A 179 13.76 -2.06 3.61
CA LEU A 179 13.11 -1.00 2.84
C LEU A 179 14.12 -0.45 1.84
N GLU A 180 13.89 -0.73 0.57
CA GLU A 180 14.69 -0.23 -0.55
C GLU A 180 13.94 0.91 -1.25
N ILE A 181 14.64 2.03 -1.47
CA ILE A 181 14.08 3.22 -2.11
C ILE A 181 14.95 3.57 -3.32
N ASN A 182 14.37 3.48 -4.51
CA ASN A 182 15.03 3.75 -5.78
C ASN A 182 14.55 5.08 -6.37
N GLN A 183 15.46 6.04 -6.60
CA GLN A 183 15.10 7.38 -7.04
C GLN A 183 16.05 7.99 -8.08
N LEU A 184 15.47 8.81 -8.95
CA LEU A 184 16.21 9.64 -9.90
C LEU A 184 15.84 11.12 -9.72
N SER A 185 16.84 11.93 -9.35
CA SER A 185 16.71 13.39 -9.22
C SER A 185 15.55 13.83 -8.29
N ALA A 186 15.44 13.19 -7.14
CA ALA A 186 14.40 13.44 -6.14
C ALA A 186 14.97 13.54 -4.72
N THR A 187 14.23 14.22 -3.84
CA THR A 187 14.54 14.34 -2.41
C THR A 187 13.37 13.80 -1.59
N SER A 188 13.61 12.73 -0.85
CA SER A 188 12.58 12.12 -0.02
C SER A 188 12.87 12.24 1.47
N ARG A 189 11.82 12.22 2.28
CA ARG A 189 11.88 12.15 3.74
C ARG A 189 11.33 10.82 4.23
N LEU A 190 12.09 10.13 5.06
CA LEU A 190 11.71 8.88 5.71
C LEU A 190 11.60 9.13 7.21
N THR A 191 10.39 9.13 7.73
CA THR A 191 10.13 9.30 9.16
C THR A 191 10.02 7.92 9.82
N LEU A 192 10.81 7.69 10.85
CA LEU A 192 10.90 6.44 11.61
C LEU A 192 10.47 6.67 13.06
N PRO A 193 9.85 5.69 13.76
CA PRO A 193 9.63 5.75 15.19
C PRO A 193 10.94 5.98 15.96
N ALA A 194 10.88 6.63 17.12
CA ALA A 194 12.06 6.95 17.91
C ALA A 194 12.86 5.72 18.40
N ASP A 195 12.22 4.57 18.54
CA ASP A 195 12.82 3.31 18.95
C ASP A 195 13.14 2.35 17.78
N TYR A 196 12.95 2.82 16.53
CA TYR A 196 13.18 2.00 15.35
C TYR A 196 14.67 1.81 15.10
N ARG A 197 15.17 0.60 15.34
CA ARG A 197 16.56 0.24 15.06
C ARG A 197 16.69 -0.20 13.61
N PHE A 198 17.67 0.36 12.89
CA PHE A 198 17.95 0.06 11.49
C PHE A 198 19.43 0.25 11.15
N ARG A 199 19.90 -0.49 10.19
CA ARG A 199 21.15 -0.20 9.46
C ARG A 199 20.80 0.46 8.13
N SER A 200 21.68 1.32 7.63
CA SER A 200 21.46 2.02 6.37
C SER A 200 22.63 1.90 5.42
N THR A 201 22.34 1.90 4.13
CA THR A 201 23.35 2.03 3.08
C THR A 201 22.84 2.88 1.93
N LYS A 202 23.77 3.44 1.17
CA LYS A 202 23.45 4.18 -0.05
C LYS A 202 24.25 3.64 -1.23
N LYS A 203 23.63 3.65 -2.41
CA LYS A 203 24.26 3.28 -3.68
C LYS A 203 23.95 4.35 -4.73
N GLY A 204 24.74 4.37 -5.80
CA GLY A 204 24.51 5.25 -6.95
C GLY A 204 25.43 6.46 -7.02
N ILE A 205 25.09 7.44 -7.87
CA ILE A 205 25.93 8.58 -8.22
C ILE A 205 25.30 9.87 -7.69
N ALA A 206 26.09 10.68 -6.97
CA ALA A 206 25.63 11.91 -6.31
C ALA A 206 24.38 11.66 -5.43
N THR A 207 24.45 10.58 -4.64
CA THR A 207 23.39 10.13 -3.73
C THR A 207 23.80 10.40 -2.30
N HIS A 208 22.90 10.97 -1.51
CA HIS A 208 23.18 11.36 -0.13
C HIS A 208 22.08 10.88 0.82
N ILE A 209 22.48 10.42 2.01
CA ILE A 209 21.57 10.20 3.16
C ILE A 209 21.94 11.26 4.21
N TYR A 210 20.93 11.94 4.72
CA TYR A 210 21.01 12.87 5.84
C TYR A 210 20.15 12.39 6.98
N TYR A 211 20.49 12.79 8.20
CA TYR A 211 19.78 12.39 9.41
C TYR A 211 19.29 13.62 10.17
N GLU A 212 18.08 13.55 10.68
CA GLU A 212 17.43 14.63 11.44
C GLU A 212 16.77 14.11 12.72
N ARG A 213 16.94 14.85 13.81
CA ARG A 213 16.23 14.72 15.08
C ARG A 213 15.71 16.07 15.53
N GLN A 214 14.43 16.15 15.91
CA GLN A 214 13.81 17.40 16.38
C GLN A 214 14.04 18.58 15.41
N GLY A 215 13.91 18.34 14.11
CA GLY A 215 14.10 19.34 13.06
C GLY A 215 15.52 19.83 12.86
N LYS A 216 16.53 19.18 13.47
CA LYS A 216 17.95 19.54 13.33
C LYS A 216 18.72 18.41 12.68
N LYS A 217 19.66 18.78 11.78
CA LYS A 217 20.62 17.82 11.25
C LYS A 217 21.48 17.26 12.36
N VAL A 218 21.68 15.95 12.34
CA VAL A 218 22.53 15.21 13.29
C VAL A 218 23.46 14.29 12.53
N ASP A 219 24.41 13.68 13.24
CA ASP A 219 25.24 12.60 12.72
C ASP A 219 24.39 11.34 12.49
N ASP A 220 24.93 10.39 11.73
CA ASP A 220 24.33 9.08 11.48
C ASP A 220 23.95 8.39 12.79
N PHE A 221 22.70 8.00 12.92
CA PHE A 221 22.17 7.26 14.06
C PHE A 221 21.70 5.83 13.72
N SER A 222 22.09 5.32 12.55
CA SER A 222 21.89 3.93 12.19
C SER A 222 22.68 2.99 13.12
N ASP A 223 22.21 1.77 13.26
CA ASP A 223 22.80 0.73 14.10
C ASP A 223 23.23 -0.44 13.21
N ALA A 224 24.52 -0.67 13.08
CA ALA A 224 25.09 -1.70 12.21
C ALA A 224 24.62 -3.13 12.55
N GLU A 225 24.17 -3.37 13.79
CA GLU A 225 23.71 -4.68 14.27
C GLU A 225 22.18 -4.83 14.21
N ALA A 226 21.46 -3.85 13.62
CA ALA A 226 20.00 -3.92 13.50
C ALA A 226 19.56 -4.94 12.42
N ASP A 227 18.44 -5.59 12.65
CA ASP A 227 17.83 -6.51 11.69
C ASP A 227 17.15 -5.77 10.53
N ASN A 228 16.50 -4.62 10.81
CA ASN A 228 15.89 -3.81 9.77
C ASN A 228 16.98 -3.11 8.93
N TYR A 229 16.70 -2.99 7.63
CA TYR A 229 17.66 -2.48 6.68
C TYR A 229 17.04 -1.44 5.75
N ILE A 230 17.66 -0.28 5.62
CA ILE A 230 17.26 0.77 4.69
C ILE A 230 18.35 0.90 3.62
N GLU A 231 17.97 0.64 2.37
CA GLU A 231 18.83 0.84 1.21
C GLU A 231 18.30 2.01 0.37
N PHE A 232 19.13 2.98 0.09
CA PHE A 232 18.81 4.10 -0.78
C PHE A 232 19.64 4.08 -2.05
N ASN A 233 19.02 3.78 -3.17
CA ASN A 233 19.63 3.75 -4.48
C ASN A 233 19.23 5.00 -5.26
N GLY A 234 20.19 5.85 -5.60
CA GLY A 234 19.84 7.12 -6.21
C GLY A 234 20.80 7.56 -7.32
N ILE A 235 20.29 8.40 -8.21
CA ILE A 235 21.09 9.22 -9.11
C ILE A 235 20.70 10.68 -8.90
N LYS A 236 21.63 11.49 -8.37
CA LYS A 236 21.37 12.89 -7.98
C LYS A 236 20.18 13.03 -7.03
N SER A 237 20.11 12.17 -6.03
CA SER A 237 18.98 12.07 -5.12
C SER A 237 19.42 12.15 -3.66
N GLU A 238 18.50 12.58 -2.81
CA GLU A 238 18.72 12.74 -1.38
C GLU A 238 17.62 12.04 -0.58
N LEU A 239 18.01 11.36 0.49
CA LEU A 239 17.11 10.81 1.49
C LEU A 239 17.38 11.46 2.84
N VAL A 240 16.37 12.06 3.44
CA VAL A 240 16.46 12.59 4.80
C VAL A 240 15.74 11.61 5.74
N ILE A 241 16.51 10.92 6.58
CA ILE A 241 15.97 10.02 7.60
C ILE A 241 15.69 10.84 8.87
N VAL A 242 14.44 10.81 9.32
CA VAL A 242 13.93 11.62 10.42
C VAL A 242 13.44 10.72 11.55
N GLU A 243 13.91 10.95 12.77
CA GLU A 243 13.33 10.34 13.95
C GLU A 243 12.06 11.09 14.35
N ALA A 244 10.92 10.38 14.47
CA ALA A 244 9.66 10.96 14.90
C ALA A 244 9.77 11.56 16.31
N GLU A 245 9.08 12.65 16.54
CA GLU A 245 8.90 13.19 17.90
C GLU A 245 7.97 12.28 18.71
N VAL A 246 8.34 12.04 19.98
CA VAL A 246 7.57 11.21 20.92
C VAL A 246 6.38 12.00 21.46
#